data_56242fc850820b13d95b031e140bb82b
#
_entry.id   56242fc850820b13d95b031e140bb82b
#
_cell.length_a   1.000
_cell.length_b   1.000
_cell.length_c   1.000
_cell.angle_alpha   90.00
_cell.angle_beta   90.00
_cell.angle_gamma   90.00
#
_symmetry.space_group_name_H-M   'P 1'
#
loop_
_entity.id
_entity.type
_entity.pdbx_description
1 polymer ?
#
loop_
_entity_poly.entity_id
_entity_poly.type
_entity_poly.pdbx_seq_one_letter_code
_entity_poly.pdbx_strand_id
1 'polypeptide(L)'
;MIIETNLTSKEQYSYRKDGFLVRENIFSKSEVFKVNEALERAASKALLLSQEGTAYHLDGKRFVDYDYLTVQFEPGLDSETIRVIEPAHQLDEELRELTADPRLVNPIQDIIGMKLISLWTDKLNLKRPKEGTGFGWHQD
;
A
#
# COMPACT_ATOMS: atom_id res chain seq x y z
N MET A 1 6.60 25.79 0.05
CA MET A 1 5.26 25.80 0.67
C MET A 1 5.31 24.81 1.83
N ILE A 2 5.01 25.24 3.06
CA ILE A 2 4.94 24.32 4.21
C ILE A 2 3.62 23.58 4.08
N ILE A 3 3.67 22.26 3.91
CA ILE A 3 2.47 21.42 3.90
C ILE A 3 2.08 21.18 5.35
N GLU A 4 0.87 21.57 5.72
CA GLU A 4 0.32 21.25 7.04
C GLU A 4 0.05 19.74 7.12
N THR A 5 0.73 19.06 8.02
CA THR A 5 0.64 17.60 8.13
C THR A 5 -0.59 17.16 8.93
N ASN A 6 -1.00 17.92 9.94
CA ASN A 6 -2.21 17.65 10.72
C ASN A 6 -3.50 18.02 9.96
N LEU A 7 -4.62 17.48 10.40
CA LEU A 7 -5.93 17.83 9.86
C LEU A 7 -6.43 19.16 10.41
N THR A 8 -6.92 20.01 9.53
CA THR A 8 -7.68 21.19 9.92
C THR A 8 -9.04 20.79 10.54
N SER A 9 -9.65 21.68 11.31
CA SER A 9 -11.00 21.44 11.88
C SER A 9 -12.04 21.15 10.79
N LYS A 10 -11.90 21.75 9.60
CA LYS A 10 -12.77 21.52 8.43
C LYS A 10 -12.61 20.10 7.89
N GLU A 11 -11.38 19.62 7.75
CA GLU A 11 -11.08 18.25 7.27
C GLU A 11 -11.59 17.21 8.28
N GLN A 12 -11.38 17.43 9.57
CA GLN A 12 -11.91 16.55 10.62
C GLN A 12 -13.45 16.50 10.60
N TYR A 13 -14.11 17.64 10.39
CA TYR A 13 -15.56 17.68 10.25
C TYR A 13 -16.03 16.91 9.01
N SER A 14 -15.39 17.13 7.85
CA SER A 14 -15.72 16.42 6.60
C SER A 14 -15.56 14.91 6.77
N TYR A 15 -14.46 14.48 7.38
CA TYR A 15 -14.23 13.04 7.63
C TYR A 15 -15.34 12.43 8.52
N ARG A 16 -15.71 13.11 9.62
CA ARG A 16 -16.78 12.62 10.51
C ARG A 16 -18.14 12.55 9.82
N LYS A 17 -18.41 13.49 8.91
CA LYS A 17 -19.67 13.56 8.19
C LYS A 17 -19.75 12.55 7.04
N ASP A 18 -18.70 12.45 6.25
CA ASP A 18 -18.72 11.77 4.95
C ASP A 18 -18.06 10.37 5.01
N GLY A 19 -17.29 10.09 6.09
CA GLY A 19 -16.58 8.81 6.29
C GLY A 19 -15.27 8.70 5.51
N PHE A 20 -14.90 9.71 4.73
CA PHE A 20 -13.63 9.75 3.99
C PHE A 20 -13.10 11.17 3.88
N LEU A 21 -11.82 11.28 3.51
CA LEU A 21 -11.16 12.55 3.24
C LEU A 21 -10.19 12.40 2.05
N VAL A 22 -10.20 13.39 1.18
CA VAL A 22 -9.22 13.50 0.09
C VAL A 22 -8.35 14.73 0.34
N ARG A 23 -7.03 14.52 0.37
CA ARG A 23 -6.02 15.57 0.47
C ARG A 23 -5.20 15.58 -0.82
N GLU A 24 -5.39 16.63 -1.62
CA GLU A 24 -4.73 16.77 -2.90
C GLU A 24 -3.34 17.39 -2.77
N ASN A 25 -2.44 17.03 -3.71
CA ASN A 25 -1.11 17.62 -3.85
C ASN A 25 -0.22 17.53 -2.59
N ILE A 26 -0.41 16.50 -1.77
CA ILE A 26 0.39 16.26 -0.56
C ILE A 26 1.84 15.89 -0.92
N PHE A 27 2.04 15.20 -2.03
CA PHE A 27 3.34 14.87 -2.56
C PHE A 27 3.62 15.61 -3.87
N SER A 28 4.84 16.05 -4.05
CA SER A 28 5.31 16.64 -5.30
C SER A 28 5.41 15.58 -6.41
N LYS A 29 5.43 16.01 -7.66
CA LYS A 29 5.63 15.09 -8.79
C LYS A 29 6.94 14.29 -8.71
N SER A 30 8.01 14.91 -8.18
CA SER A 30 9.29 14.24 -8.00
C SER A 30 9.25 13.18 -6.90
N GLU A 31 8.53 13.41 -5.80
CA GLU A 31 8.32 12.41 -4.77
C GLU A 31 7.48 11.24 -5.29
N VAL A 32 6.38 11.53 -5.98
CA VAL A 32 5.57 10.48 -6.63
C VAL A 32 6.39 9.66 -7.61
N PHE A 33 7.28 10.30 -8.39
CA PHE A 33 8.16 9.57 -9.32
C PHE A 33 9.09 8.60 -8.56
N LYS A 34 9.75 9.05 -7.48
CA LYS A 34 10.62 8.20 -6.66
C LYS A 34 9.86 7.04 -6.03
N VAL A 35 8.67 7.29 -5.47
CA VAL A 35 7.84 6.23 -4.92
C VAL A 35 7.47 5.21 -6.00
N ASN A 36 7.12 5.63 -7.21
CA ASN A 36 6.83 4.72 -8.31
C ASN A 36 8.05 3.85 -8.68
N GLU A 37 9.25 4.41 -8.70
CA GLU A 37 10.47 3.62 -8.90
C GLU A 37 10.68 2.60 -7.77
N ALA A 38 10.43 3.00 -6.52
CA ALA A 38 10.50 2.12 -5.36
C ALA A 38 9.47 0.97 -5.44
N LEU A 39 8.26 1.25 -5.91
CA LEU A 39 7.22 0.23 -6.14
C LEU A 39 7.66 -0.81 -7.19
N GLU A 40 8.30 -0.39 -8.27
CA GLU A 40 8.80 -1.32 -9.28
C GLU A 40 9.99 -2.16 -8.77
N ARG A 41 10.89 -1.57 -7.96
CA ARG A 41 11.96 -2.34 -7.29
C ARG A 41 11.38 -3.36 -6.31
N ALA A 42 10.39 -2.96 -5.50
CA ALA A 42 9.72 -3.85 -4.56
C ALA A 42 9.01 -5.00 -5.29
N ALA A 43 8.31 -4.72 -6.39
CA ALA A 43 7.64 -5.73 -7.19
C ALA A 43 8.63 -6.74 -7.80
N SER A 44 9.75 -6.25 -8.33
CA SER A 44 10.80 -7.11 -8.88
C SER A 44 11.43 -8.00 -7.79
N LYS A 45 11.69 -7.45 -6.61
CA LYS A 45 12.21 -8.19 -5.47
C LYS A 45 11.22 -9.24 -4.96
N ALA A 46 9.93 -8.87 -4.84
CA ALA A 46 8.88 -9.80 -4.43
C ALA A 46 8.74 -10.97 -5.40
N LEU A 47 8.83 -10.74 -6.71
CA LEU A 47 8.79 -11.79 -7.71
C LEU A 47 9.97 -12.78 -7.56
N LEU A 48 11.18 -12.27 -7.32
CA LEU A 48 12.35 -13.13 -7.08
C LEU A 48 12.19 -13.97 -5.81
N LEU A 49 11.79 -13.34 -4.69
CA LEU A 49 11.60 -14.04 -3.42
C LEU A 49 10.48 -15.09 -3.50
N SER A 50 9.43 -14.82 -4.27
CA SER A 50 8.32 -15.75 -4.44
C SER A 50 8.72 -17.07 -5.13
N GLN A 51 9.83 -17.10 -5.86
CA GLN A 51 10.34 -18.34 -6.50
C GLN A 51 10.84 -19.36 -5.46
N GLU A 52 11.22 -18.89 -4.27
CA GLU A 52 11.72 -19.74 -3.18
C GLU A 52 10.64 -19.98 -2.11
N GLY A 53 9.46 -19.40 -2.26
CA GLY A 53 8.37 -19.45 -1.30
C GLY A 53 7.47 -20.67 -1.41
N THR A 54 6.54 -20.79 -0.47
CA THR A 54 5.52 -21.85 -0.44
C THR A 54 4.24 -21.35 -1.11
N ALA A 55 3.89 -21.95 -2.24
CA ALA A 55 2.68 -21.60 -2.98
C ALA A 55 1.44 -22.31 -2.46
N TYR A 56 0.32 -21.58 -2.42
CA TYR A 56 -1.01 -22.13 -2.14
C TYR A 56 -2.09 -21.39 -2.92
N HIS A 57 -3.31 -21.95 -2.93
CA HIS A 57 -4.44 -21.36 -3.62
C HIS A 57 -5.56 -21.06 -2.63
N LEU A 58 -6.12 -19.85 -2.74
CA LEU A 58 -7.27 -19.41 -1.97
C LEU A 58 -8.19 -18.58 -2.89
N ASP A 59 -9.47 -18.89 -2.91
CA ASP A 59 -10.49 -18.21 -3.73
C ASP A 59 -10.12 -18.06 -5.21
N GLY A 60 -9.53 -19.10 -5.79
CA GLY A 60 -9.14 -19.13 -7.20
C GLY A 60 -7.92 -18.30 -7.55
N LYS A 61 -7.17 -17.82 -6.55
CA LYS A 61 -5.96 -17.04 -6.72
C LYS A 61 -4.76 -17.78 -6.14
N ARG A 62 -3.60 -17.61 -6.74
CA ARG A 62 -2.34 -18.13 -6.24
C ARG A 62 -1.70 -17.14 -5.28
N PHE A 63 -1.27 -17.63 -4.13
CA PHE A 63 -0.47 -16.93 -3.14
C PHE A 63 0.86 -17.65 -2.99
N VAL A 64 1.88 -16.90 -2.61
CA VAL A 64 3.18 -17.45 -2.23
C VAL A 64 3.64 -16.73 -0.97
N ASP A 65 3.94 -17.51 0.07
CA ASP A 65 4.53 -17.01 1.30
C ASP A 65 6.03 -17.31 1.29
N TYR A 66 6.82 -16.29 1.61
CA TYR A 66 8.26 -16.38 1.80
C TYR A 66 8.66 -15.56 3.03
N ASP A 67 9.05 -16.23 4.12
CA ASP A 67 9.35 -15.62 5.41
C ASP A 67 8.16 -14.74 5.89
N TYR A 68 8.35 -13.44 5.96
CA TYR A 68 7.32 -12.48 6.37
C TYR A 68 6.48 -11.94 5.20
N LEU A 69 6.82 -12.31 3.97
CA LEU A 69 6.24 -11.75 2.73
C LEU A 69 5.15 -12.66 2.18
N THR A 70 3.99 -12.10 1.86
CA THR A 70 2.95 -12.74 1.06
C THR A 70 2.83 -12.04 -0.29
N VAL A 71 2.95 -12.79 -1.37
CA VAL A 71 2.73 -12.32 -2.74
C VAL A 71 1.48 -12.98 -3.30
N GLN A 72 0.50 -12.18 -3.72
CA GLN A 72 -0.67 -12.66 -4.43
C GLN A 72 -0.53 -12.38 -5.92
N PHE A 73 -0.86 -13.35 -6.74
CA PHE A 73 -0.84 -13.24 -8.19
C PHE A 73 -2.23 -12.99 -8.76
N GLU A 74 -2.29 -12.45 -9.96
CA GLU A 74 -3.53 -12.32 -10.72
C GLU A 74 -4.13 -13.71 -11.03
N PRO A 75 -5.47 -13.82 -11.23
CA PRO A 75 -6.10 -15.09 -11.55
C PRO A 75 -5.50 -15.76 -12.78
N GLY A 76 -5.31 -17.07 -12.70
CA GLY A 76 -4.69 -17.91 -13.72
C GLY A 76 -3.70 -18.88 -13.10
N LEU A 77 -3.71 -20.15 -13.56
CA LEU A 77 -2.89 -21.20 -12.96
C LEU A 77 -1.39 -20.88 -12.99
N ASP A 78 -0.93 -20.23 -14.04
CA ASP A 78 0.47 -19.93 -14.30
C ASP A 78 0.74 -18.42 -14.38
N SER A 79 -0.13 -17.58 -13.78
CA SER A 79 0.07 -16.14 -13.80
C SER A 79 1.31 -15.76 -12.97
N GLU A 80 2.22 -15.02 -13.59
CA GLU A 80 3.38 -14.39 -12.94
C GLU A 80 3.13 -12.90 -12.63
N THR A 81 1.96 -12.39 -13.00
CA THR A 81 1.58 -11.01 -12.74
C THR A 81 1.19 -10.84 -11.28
N ILE A 82 1.99 -10.07 -10.55
CA ILE A 82 1.71 -9.77 -9.15
C ILE A 82 0.49 -8.86 -9.04
N ARG A 83 -0.44 -9.22 -8.16
CA ARG A 83 -1.63 -8.46 -7.79
C ARG A 83 -1.45 -7.70 -6.48
N VAL A 84 -0.92 -8.37 -5.45
CA VAL A 84 -0.71 -7.80 -4.11
C VAL A 84 0.61 -8.25 -3.54
N ILE A 85 1.28 -7.35 -2.85
CA ILE A 85 2.47 -7.60 -2.03
C ILE A 85 2.17 -7.13 -0.61
N GLU A 86 2.39 -7.99 0.39
CA GLU A 86 2.16 -7.70 1.80
C GLU A 86 3.20 -8.36 2.71
N PRO A 87 3.92 -7.59 3.56
CA PRO A 87 4.05 -6.14 3.56
C PRO A 87 5.03 -5.66 2.48
N ALA A 88 4.78 -4.50 1.88
CA ALA A 88 5.65 -3.94 0.84
C ALA A 88 6.79 -3.09 1.40
N HIS A 89 6.59 -2.42 2.55
CA HIS A 89 7.58 -1.49 3.13
C HIS A 89 8.92 -2.16 3.50
N GLN A 90 8.95 -3.47 3.68
CA GLN A 90 10.18 -4.20 4.00
C GLN A 90 11.05 -4.51 2.77
N LEU A 91 10.52 -4.31 1.57
CA LEU A 91 11.21 -4.61 0.33
C LEU A 91 12.07 -3.46 -0.19
N ASP A 92 11.74 -2.22 0.17
CA ASP A 92 12.42 -1.02 -0.31
C ASP A 92 12.46 0.07 0.77
N GLU A 93 13.61 0.78 0.86
CA GLU A 93 13.83 1.83 1.85
C GLU A 93 12.86 3.00 1.71
N GLU A 94 12.62 3.46 0.48
CA GLU A 94 11.75 4.58 0.18
C GLU A 94 10.29 4.26 0.59
N LEU A 95 9.85 2.99 0.41
CA LEU A 95 8.54 2.54 0.88
C LEU A 95 8.49 2.50 2.42
N ARG A 96 9.58 2.10 3.06
CA ARG A 96 9.66 2.11 4.53
C ARG A 96 9.59 3.51 5.09
N GLU A 97 10.32 4.46 4.53
CA GLU A 97 10.27 5.86 4.93
C GLU A 97 8.87 6.46 4.75
N LEU A 98 8.20 6.11 3.64
CA LEU A 98 6.84 6.57 3.36
C LEU A 98 5.84 6.17 4.45
N THR A 99 5.97 4.98 5.05
CA THR A 99 5.05 4.54 6.13
C THR A 99 5.15 5.39 7.40
N ALA A 100 6.27 6.09 7.59
CA ALA A 100 6.50 7.00 8.72
C ALA A 100 6.35 8.49 8.34
N ASP A 101 6.00 8.80 7.10
CA ASP A 101 5.87 10.18 6.63
C ASP A 101 4.77 10.90 7.42
N PRO A 102 5.08 12.05 8.05
CA PRO A 102 4.11 12.78 8.87
C PRO A 102 2.89 13.26 8.07
N ARG A 103 2.98 13.41 6.75
CA ARG A 103 1.86 13.75 5.87
C ARG A 103 0.82 12.62 5.77
N LEU A 104 1.22 11.38 6.07
CA LEU A 104 0.33 10.21 6.18
C LEU A 104 -0.03 9.91 7.63
N VAL A 105 0.96 9.91 8.53
CA VAL A 105 0.79 9.50 9.93
C VAL A 105 -0.04 10.48 10.74
N ASN A 106 0.23 11.79 10.63
CA ASN A 106 -0.45 12.79 11.45
C ASN A 106 -1.97 12.86 11.21
N PRO A 107 -2.47 12.82 9.94
CA PRO A 107 -3.91 12.74 9.69
C PRO A 107 -4.57 11.51 10.32
N ILE A 108 -3.91 10.36 10.32
CA ILE A 108 -4.41 9.14 10.95
C ILE A 108 -4.47 9.29 12.46
N GLN A 109 -3.42 9.86 13.08
CA GLN A 109 -3.41 10.17 14.51
C GLN A 109 -4.56 11.11 14.90
N ASP A 110 -4.82 12.14 14.09
CA ASP A 110 -5.92 13.09 14.35
C ASP A 110 -7.30 12.43 14.22
N ILE A 111 -7.48 11.49 13.28
CA ILE A 111 -8.72 10.74 13.10
C ILE A 111 -8.96 9.78 14.27
N ILE A 112 -7.95 9.03 14.65
CA ILE A 112 -8.01 8.05 15.76
C ILE A 112 -8.07 8.76 17.12
N GLY A 113 -7.54 9.97 17.22
CA GLY A 113 -7.41 10.73 18.48
C GLY A 113 -6.28 10.23 19.39
N MET A 114 -5.29 9.52 18.82
CA MET A 114 -4.16 8.94 19.55
C MET A 114 -2.85 9.43 18.97
N LYS A 115 -1.92 9.85 19.84
CA LYS A 115 -0.57 10.26 19.41
C LYS A 115 0.36 9.08 19.08
N LEU A 116 0.14 7.94 19.74
CA LEU A 116 0.92 6.72 19.51
C LEU A 116 0.07 5.76 18.70
N ILE A 117 0.51 5.48 17.51
CA ILE A 117 -0.05 4.47 16.59
C ILE A 117 1.09 3.60 16.09
N SER A 118 0.79 2.37 15.71
CA SER A 118 1.75 1.48 15.05
C SER A 118 1.18 1.02 13.72
N LEU A 119 2.07 0.81 12.76
CA LEU A 119 1.71 0.16 11.52
C LEU A 119 1.38 -1.32 11.83
N TRP A 120 0.18 -1.76 11.45
CA TRP A 120 -0.21 -3.17 11.50
C TRP A 120 0.35 -3.92 10.30
N THR A 121 0.03 -3.44 9.12
CA THR A 121 0.53 -3.94 7.84
C THR A 121 0.39 -2.86 6.78
N ASP A 122 1.00 -3.08 5.63
CA ASP A 122 0.78 -2.33 4.40
C ASP A 122 0.62 -3.28 3.23
N LYS A 123 -0.18 -2.85 2.26
CA LYS A 123 -0.43 -3.62 1.04
C LYS A 123 -0.15 -2.77 -0.18
N LEU A 124 0.66 -3.30 -1.07
CA LEU A 124 0.84 -2.75 -2.40
C LEU A 124 -0.08 -3.48 -3.37
N ASN A 125 -1.16 -2.81 -3.80
CA ASN A 125 -2.10 -3.32 -4.78
C ASN A 125 -1.66 -2.89 -6.18
N LEU A 126 -1.17 -3.83 -6.97
CA LEU A 126 -0.74 -3.58 -8.35
C LEU A 126 -1.91 -3.83 -9.30
N LYS A 127 -2.27 -2.80 -10.09
CA LYS A 127 -3.26 -2.91 -11.16
C LYS A 127 -2.56 -2.71 -12.49
N ARG A 128 -1.87 -3.76 -12.95
CA ARG A 128 -1.11 -3.70 -14.20
C ARG A 128 -2.05 -3.47 -15.39
N PRO A 129 -1.67 -2.62 -16.36
CA PRO A 129 -2.46 -2.42 -17.57
C PRO A 129 -2.71 -3.75 -18.29
N LYS A 130 -3.95 -3.97 -18.74
CA LYS A 130 -4.43 -5.15 -19.48
C LYS A 130 -4.53 -6.46 -18.69
N GLU A 131 -3.77 -6.62 -17.60
CA GLU A 131 -3.68 -7.87 -16.84
C GLU A 131 -4.32 -7.75 -15.46
N GLY A 132 -4.29 -6.56 -14.85
CA GLY A 132 -4.82 -6.32 -13.51
C GLY A 132 -6.34 -6.47 -13.45
N THR A 133 -6.82 -7.29 -12.51
CA THR A 133 -8.25 -7.47 -12.24
C THR A 133 -8.76 -6.46 -11.21
N GLY A 134 -10.07 -6.20 -11.20
CA GLY A 134 -10.72 -5.33 -10.23
C GLY A 134 -10.73 -5.90 -8.82
N PHE A 135 -10.96 -5.02 -7.84
CA PHE A 135 -11.32 -5.38 -6.47
C PHE A 135 -12.81 -5.09 -6.29
N GLY A 136 -13.55 -6.04 -5.74
CA GLY A 136 -14.95 -5.83 -5.36
C GLY A 136 -15.07 -4.85 -4.19
N TRP A 137 -16.25 -4.27 -3.99
CA TRP A 137 -16.56 -3.50 -2.79
C TRP A 137 -16.50 -4.42 -1.57
N HIS A 138 -15.80 -3.99 -0.51
CA HIS A 138 -15.62 -4.75 0.73
C HIS A 138 -15.41 -3.79 1.90
N GLN A 139 -15.49 -4.33 3.09
CA GLN A 139 -15.05 -3.71 4.33
C GLN A 139 -13.80 -4.46 4.81
N ASP A 140 -12.82 -3.73 5.31
CA ASP A 140 -11.63 -4.28 5.95
C ASP A 140 -11.87 -4.55 7.44
#